data_75ef8d028a08d2fc8564d20561757713
#
_entry.id   75ef8d028a08d2fc8564d20561757713
#
_cell.length_a   1.000
_cell.length_b   1.000
_cell.length_c   1.000
_cell.angle_alpha   90.00
_cell.angle_beta   90.00
_cell.angle_gamma   90.00
#
_symmetry.space_group_name_H-M   'P 1'
#
loop_
_entity.id
_entity.type
_entity.pdbx_description
1 polymer ?
#
loop_
_entity_poly.entity_id
_entity_poly.type
_entity_poly.pdbx_seq_one_letter_code
_entity_poly.pdbx_strand_id
1 'polypeptide(L)'
;MEWAKLLSTEKLSSEPPEPDSFKEYPINAFEKDYSRIVSSAAFRRLQDKTQVFPLDKSDFIRTRLTHSIEVSTIARQLGIMISKNTTQYKPTDITVPEDAEAIASVLLCAGLLHDLGNPPFGHFGETVIGDWFKENLDHVKYKGQPLRSWLSAQMIADLENFEGNAQALRILLKAKHGSSLNLSKAIISTLVKYPTDSCSVDKGSADIRKHKLGFFAAEQETFEQISEAVGTTTPDKGIVRHPLTYLLEAADDIAYSTADLEDAFKKGLFTLDPFIEYYTNSYDHSKIVPHRSPEYFSDERIQELSALRGADHTPENDSAAFKKWLTQTRQWLMYVAIYRFSCKYKEIMAGTYCGDLFEGTNHAITIDILKGAMRKFAFDTPGILKLELSGQVILDFLLDHFVPAVLYYDSAYCTDGQAPSKADKKLLAIFSGNYKQDYQNARTGTEPFDLYLRLLMVTDYISGMTDSYARTLYRELSGIE
;
A
#
# COMPACT_ATOMS: atom_id res chain seq x y z
N MET A 1 6.51 13.76 -19.30
CA MET A 1 6.75 12.29 -19.31
C MET A 1 6.24 11.70 -20.62
N GLU A 2 6.79 10.56 -21.05
CA GLU A 2 6.47 9.87 -22.30
C GLU A 2 6.06 8.43 -22.04
N TRP A 3 4.98 7.95 -22.62
CA TRP A 3 4.46 6.59 -22.38
C TRP A 3 5.48 5.49 -22.70
N ALA A 4 6.27 5.65 -23.75
CA ALA A 4 7.31 4.69 -24.11
C ALA A 4 8.34 4.42 -23.01
N LYS A 5 8.65 5.43 -22.18
CA LYS A 5 9.52 5.26 -21.00
C LYS A 5 8.73 4.78 -19.79
N LEU A 6 7.54 5.36 -19.55
CA LEU A 6 6.68 5.00 -18.43
C LEU A 6 6.28 3.51 -18.43
N LEU A 7 6.18 2.90 -19.60
CA LEU A 7 5.86 1.47 -19.77
C LEU A 7 7.11 0.59 -19.94
N SER A 8 8.25 1.01 -19.36
CA SER A 8 9.50 0.26 -19.42
C SER A 8 9.35 -1.15 -18.84
N THR A 9 9.71 -2.15 -19.63
CA THR A 9 9.81 -3.55 -19.22
C THR A 9 11.15 -3.91 -18.61
N GLU A 10 12.06 -2.93 -18.51
CA GLU A 10 13.38 -3.09 -17.90
C GLU A 10 13.27 -3.52 -16.44
N LYS A 11 14.16 -4.41 -16.01
CA LYS A 11 14.17 -5.00 -14.68
C LYS A 11 15.40 -4.58 -13.88
N LEU A 12 15.40 -4.87 -12.58
CA LEU A 12 16.53 -4.55 -11.69
C LEU A 12 17.73 -5.48 -11.88
N SER A 13 17.46 -6.74 -12.19
CA SER A 13 18.50 -7.74 -12.47
C SER A 13 18.26 -8.42 -13.81
N SER A 14 19.34 -8.82 -14.46
CA SER A 14 19.28 -9.57 -15.71
C SER A 14 18.56 -10.92 -15.51
N GLU A 15 17.76 -11.30 -16.48
CA GLU A 15 17.10 -12.60 -16.52
C GLU A 15 17.89 -13.57 -17.40
N PRO A 16 17.85 -14.86 -17.10
CA PRO A 16 18.39 -15.85 -18.01
C PRO A 16 17.63 -15.79 -19.34
N PRO A 17 18.30 -16.05 -20.48
CA PRO A 17 17.65 -16.05 -21.77
C PRO A 17 16.52 -17.09 -21.80
N GLU A 18 15.40 -16.73 -22.41
CA GLU A 18 14.28 -17.64 -22.58
C GLU A 18 14.65 -18.81 -23.50
N PRO A 19 14.19 -20.04 -23.19
CA PRO A 19 14.30 -21.16 -24.08
C PRO A 19 13.67 -20.84 -25.46
N ASP A 20 14.28 -21.30 -26.54
CA ASP A 20 13.83 -21.02 -27.91
C ASP A 20 12.38 -21.49 -28.16
N SER A 21 11.93 -22.55 -27.49
CA SER A 21 10.55 -23.04 -27.55
C SER A 21 9.50 -22.04 -27.05
N PHE A 22 9.87 -21.07 -26.19
CA PHE A 22 8.95 -20.03 -25.71
C PHE A 22 8.91 -18.80 -26.62
N LYS A 23 9.87 -18.65 -27.54
CA LYS A 23 9.88 -17.54 -28.50
C LYS A 23 8.76 -17.64 -29.53
N GLU A 24 8.23 -18.83 -29.75
CA GLU A 24 7.11 -19.07 -30.68
C GLU A 24 5.77 -18.56 -30.12
N TYR A 25 5.64 -18.49 -28.80
CA TYR A 25 4.44 -18.01 -28.09
C TYR A 25 4.84 -16.93 -27.06
N PRO A 26 5.16 -15.71 -27.51
CA PRO A 26 5.65 -14.66 -26.63
C PRO A 26 4.59 -14.22 -25.64
N ILE A 27 4.87 -14.38 -24.35
CA ILE A 27 4.07 -13.81 -23.27
C ILE A 27 4.58 -12.40 -23.00
N ASN A 28 3.67 -11.43 -22.86
CA ASN A 28 3.97 -10.06 -22.50
C ASN A 28 4.77 -10.01 -21.19
N ALA A 29 5.73 -9.07 -21.07
CA ALA A 29 6.59 -8.93 -19.90
C ALA A 29 5.77 -8.69 -18.61
N PHE A 30 4.70 -7.91 -18.67
CA PHE A 30 3.84 -7.63 -17.52
C PHE A 30 2.97 -8.83 -17.12
N GLU A 31 2.61 -9.72 -18.04
CA GLU A 31 1.91 -10.98 -17.72
C GLU A 31 2.87 -11.96 -17.01
N LYS A 32 4.15 -11.96 -17.39
CA LYS A 32 5.17 -12.70 -16.65
C LYS A 32 5.32 -12.15 -15.22
N ASP A 33 5.29 -10.85 -15.07
CA ASP A 33 5.33 -10.20 -13.76
C ASP A 33 4.09 -10.53 -12.93
N TYR A 34 2.90 -10.53 -13.53
CA TYR A 34 1.67 -10.98 -12.87
C TYR A 34 1.82 -12.42 -12.33
N SER A 35 2.34 -13.33 -13.13
CA SER A 35 2.56 -14.72 -12.72
C SER A 35 3.54 -14.83 -11.56
N ARG A 36 4.59 -14.01 -11.53
CA ARG A 36 5.54 -13.92 -10.41
C ARG A 36 4.90 -13.40 -9.14
N ILE A 37 4.09 -12.36 -9.26
CA ILE A 37 3.37 -11.76 -8.13
C ILE A 37 2.49 -12.80 -7.46
N VAL A 38 1.61 -13.44 -8.22
CA VAL A 38 0.63 -14.41 -7.71
C VAL A 38 1.31 -15.63 -7.09
N SER A 39 2.43 -16.07 -7.62
CA SER A 39 3.20 -17.19 -7.09
C SER A 39 4.11 -16.85 -5.90
N SER A 40 4.25 -15.56 -5.55
CA SER A 40 5.15 -15.12 -4.48
C SER A 40 4.61 -15.44 -3.08
N ALA A 41 5.54 -15.70 -2.15
CA ALA A 41 5.18 -15.87 -0.74
C ALA A 41 4.66 -14.60 -0.09
N ALA A 42 5.20 -13.43 -0.49
CA ALA A 42 4.78 -12.14 0.04
C ALA A 42 3.30 -11.86 -0.30
N PHE A 43 2.88 -12.09 -1.55
CA PHE A 43 1.49 -11.93 -1.96
C PHE A 43 0.56 -12.94 -1.26
N ARG A 44 0.96 -14.22 -1.16
CA ARG A 44 0.14 -15.22 -0.46
C ARG A 44 -0.10 -14.90 1.02
N ARG A 45 0.83 -14.22 1.69
CA ARG A 45 0.66 -13.83 3.11
C ARG A 45 -0.45 -12.81 3.32
N LEU A 46 -0.88 -12.09 2.29
CA LEU A 46 -2.02 -11.16 2.37
C LEU A 46 -3.35 -11.88 2.72
N GLN A 47 -3.44 -13.20 2.51
CA GLN A 47 -4.63 -13.99 2.85
C GLN A 47 -5.00 -13.99 4.33
N ASP A 48 -4.03 -13.76 5.22
CA ASP A 48 -4.20 -13.77 6.67
C ASP A 48 -3.66 -12.46 7.28
N LYS A 49 -3.81 -11.36 6.53
CA LYS A 49 -3.63 -9.99 7.01
C LYS A 49 -4.97 -9.28 6.99
N THR A 50 -5.23 -8.59 8.07
CA THR A 50 -6.48 -7.83 8.26
C THR A 50 -6.62 -6.72 7.22
N GLN A 51 -7.81 -6.61 6.64
CA GLN A 51 -8.25 -5.41 5.94
C GLN A 51 -8.90 -4.43 6.92
N VAL A 52 -10.01 -4.83 7.55
CA VAL A 52 -10.77 -4.02 8.53
C VAL A 52 -10.93 -4.73 9.86
N PHE A 53 -11.17 -6.05 9.86
CA PHE A 53 -11.56 -6.84 11.03
C PHE A 53 -10.42 -7.77 11.46
N PRO A 54 -9.55 -7.35 12.42
CA PRO A 54 -8.43 -8.18 12.83
C PRO A 54 -8.86 -9.55 13.36
N LEU A 55 -8.13 -10.59 12.93
CA LEU A 55 -8.33 -11.96 13.41
C LEU A 55 -9.75 -12.49 13.24
N ASP A 56 -10.54 -11.92 12.33
CA ASP A 56 -11.90 -12.38 12.02
C ASP A 56 -11.87 -13.77 11.39
N LYS A 57 -12.82 -14.62 11.82
CA LYS A 57 -12.94 -16.00 11.34
C LYS A 57 -14.10 -16.20 10.35
N SER A 58 -14.80 -15.13 10.01
CA SER A 58 -15.90 -15.19 9.05
C SER A 58 -15.35 -15.47 7.65
N ASP A 59 -15.97 -16.41 6.94
CA ASP A 59 -15.53 -16.82 5.60
C ASP A 59 -15.89 -15.83 4.49
N PHE A 60 -16.72 -14.84 4.78
CA PHE A 60 -17.21 -13.83 3.83
C PHE A 60 -16.56 -12.45 3.99
N ILE A 61 -15.77 -12.23 5.05
CA ILE A 61 -15.06 -10.95 5.27
C ILE A 61 -13.79 -10.91 4.45
N ARG A 62 -13.51 -9.75 3.89
CA ARG A 62 -12.32 -9.54 3.06
C ARG A 62 -11.03 -9.59 3.87
N THR A 63 -10.05 -10.27 3.33
CA THR A 63 -8.65 -10.16 3.73
C THR A 63 -7.93 -9.19 2.80
N ARG A 64 -6.69 -8.79 3.13
CA ARG A 64 -5.88 -7.97 2.21
C ARG A 64 -5.68 -8.63 0.86
N LEU A 65 -5.63 -9.97 0.78
CA LEU A 65 -5.53 -10.68 -0.49
C LEU A 65 -6.76 -10.42 -1.38
N THR A 66 -7.96 -10.60 -0.85
CA THR A 66 -9.20 -10.40 -1.62
C THR A 66 -9.43 -8.93 -1.95
N HIS A 67 -9.10 -8.01 -1.04
CA HIS A 67 -9.08 -6.57 -1.30
C HIS A 67 -8.10 -6.22 -2.44
N SER A 68 -6.86 -6.71 -2.40
CA SER A 68 -5.87 -6.48 -3.46
C SER A 68 -6.34 -7.00 -4.83
N ILE A 69 -7.07 -8.11 -4.88
CA ILE A 69 -7.69 -8.61 -6.12
C ILE A 69 -8.79 -7.65 -6.61
N GLU A 70 -9.62 -7.11 -5.72
CA GLU A 70 -10.64 -6.12 -6.10
C GLU A 70 -10.00 -4.84 -6.61
N VAL A 71 -9.01 -4.28 -5.90
CA VAL A 71 -8.24 -3.11 -6.34
C VAL A 71 -7.59 -3.34 -7.70
N SER A 72 -6.96 -4.50 -7.90
CA SER A 72 -6.31 -4.83 -9.17
C SER A 72 -7.30 -4.89 -10.33
N THR A 73 -8.50 -5.40 -10.07
CA THR A 73 -9.58 -5.47 -11.07
C THR A 73 -10.07 -4.08 -11.46
N ILE A 74 -10.33 -3.20 -10.48
CA ILE A 74 -10.74 -1.81 -10.71
C ILE A 74 -9.62 -1.05 -11.43
N ALA A 75 -8.37 -1.17 -10.98
CA ALA A 75 -7.21 -0.52 -11.57
C ALA A 75 -7.03 -0.92 -13.05
N ARG A 76 -7.15 -2.22 -13.35
CA ARG A 76 -7.12 -2.71 -14.74
C ARG A 76 -8.24 -2.11 -15.59
N GLN A 77 -9.47 -2.05 -15.06
CA GLN A 77 -10.60 -1.45 -15.76
C GLN A 77 -10.36 0.05 -16.04
N LEU A 78 -9.86 0.79 -15.04
CA LEU A 78 -9.43 2.18 -15.22
C LEU A 78 -8.35 2.30 -16.30
N GLY A 79 -7.38 1.39 -16.33
CA GLY A 79 -6.35 1.33 -17.37
C GLY A 79 -6.92 1.15 -18.80
N ILE A 80 -7.88 0.24 -18.96
CA ILE A 80 -8.58 0.04 -20.25
C ILE A 80 -9.35 1.30 -20.65
N MET A 81 -10.06 1.92 -19.72
CA MET A 81 -10.86 3.11 -19.99
C MET A 81 -9.98 4.31 -20.36
N ILE A 82 -8.90 4.56 -19.61
CA ILE A 82 -8.01 5.69 -19.91
C ILE A 82 -7.24 5.49 -21.21
N SER A 83 -6.83 4.27 -21.54
CA SER A 83 -6.16 3.98 -22.80
C SER A 83 -7.06 4.30 -24.00
N LYS A 84 -8.34 3.88 -23.95
CA LYS A 84 -9.32 4.23 -24.98
C LYS A 84 -9.51 5.73 -25.09
N ASN A 85 -9.64 6.41 -23.97
CA ASN A 85 -9.84 7.86 -23.91
C ASN A 85 -8.63 8.61 -24.46
N THR A 86 -7.41 8.19 -24.07
CA THR A 86 -6.17 8.80 -24.55
C THR A 86 -5.98 8.55 -26.05
N THR A 87 -6.23 7.35 -26.54
CA THR A 87 -6.18 7.05 -27.99
C THR A 87 -7.15 7.91 -28.78
N GLN A 88 -8.35 8.17 -28.25
CA GLN A 88 -9.36 8.97 -28.93
C GLN A 88 -9.02 10.47 -28.94
N TYR A 89 -8.56 11.03 -27.81
CA TYR A 89 -8.38 12.47 -27.64
C TYR A 89 -6.93 12.95 -27.68
N LYS A 90 -5.96 12.03 -27.60
CA LYS A 90 -4.51 12.27 -27.61
C LYS A 90 -3.81 11.18 -28.45
N PRO A 91 -4.15 11.01 -29.73
CA PRO A 91 -3.67 9.88 -30.54
C PRO A 91 -2.16 9.90 -30.81
N THR A 92 -1.46 10.99 -30.52
CA THR A 92 0.01 11.08 -30.61
C THR A 92 0.73 10.50 -29.42
N ASP A 93 0.05 10.28 -28.29
CA ASP A 93 0.66 9.87 -27.04
C ASP A 93 0.61 8.34 -26.85
N ILE A 94 -0.50 7.71 -27.27
CA ILE A 94 -0.66 6.25 -27.30
C ILE A 94 -0.93 5.86 -28.74
N THR A 95 0.08 5.30 -29.40
CA THR A 95 0.06 5.11 -30.85
C THR A 95 -0.21 3.66 -31.27
N VAL A 96 -0.04 2.70 -30.35
CA VAL A 96 -0.18 1.27 -30.64
C VAL A 96 -1.09 0.56 -29.62
N PRO A 97 -1.84 -0.48 -30.05
CA PRO A 97 -2.70 -1.24 -29.14
C PRO A 97 -1.94 -1.88 -27.96
N GLU A 98 -0.69 -2.26 -28.18
CA GLU A 98 0.19 -2.86 -27.16
C GLU A 98 0.42 -1.93 -25.95
N ASP A 99 0.49 -0.61 -26.18
CA ASP A 99 0.61 0.38 -25.09
C ASP A 99 -0.65 0.38 -24.21
N ALA A 100 -1.83 0.22 -24.83
CA ALA A 100 -3.09 0.16 -24.10
C ALA A 100 -3.20 -1.08 -23.22
N GLU A 101 -2.73 -2.22 -23.72
CA GLU A 101 -2.67 -3.46 -22.96
C GLU A 101 -1.62 -3.37 -21.83
N ALA A 102 -0.46 -2.78 -22.12
CA ALA A 102 0.59 -2.56 -21.14
C ALA A 102 0.10 -1.69 -19.96
N ILE A 103 -0.61 -0.59 -20.22
CA ILE A 103 -1.20 0.27 -19.18
C ILE A 103 -2.14 -0.53 -18.28
N ALA A 104 -3.02 -1.34 -18.87
CA ALA A 104 -3.96 -2.17 -18.13
C ALA A 104 -3.24 -3.24 -17.29
N SER A 105 -2.19 -3.85 -17.84
CA SER A 105 -1.40 -4.91 -17.17
C SER A 105 -0.52 -4.36 -16.05
N VAL A 106 0.09 -3.19 -16.22
CA VAL A 106 0.84 -2.49 -15.16
C VAL A 106 -0.08 -2.17 -13.99
N LEU A 107 -1.27 -1.62 -14.25
CA LEU A 107 -2.26 -1.32 -13.21
C LEU A 107 -2.81 -2.58 -12.52
N LEU A 108 -3.03 -3.66 -13.28
CA LEU A 108 -3.40 -4.96 -12.71
C LEU A 108 -2.34 -5.42 -11.69
N CYS A 109 -1.07 -5.42 -12.09
CA CYS A 109 0.03 -5.84 -11.23
C CYS A 109 0.21 -4.92 -10.02
N ALA A 110 0.19 -3.61 -10.24
CA ALA A 110 0.35 -2.64 -9.16
C ALA A 110 -0.80 -2.74 -8.13
N GLY A 111 -2.03 -2.99 -8.59
CA GLY A 111 -3.19 -3.22 -7.71
C GLY A 111 -3.03 -4.46 -6.82
N LEU A 112 -2.40 -5.55 -7.31
CA LEU A 112 -2.11 -6.71 -6.47
C LEU A 112 -1.06 -6.41 -5.38
N LEU A 113 -0.16 -5.46 -5.63
CA LEU A 113 1.01 -5.19 -4.80
C LEU A 113 0.82 -4.03 -3.82
N HIS A 114 -0.22 -3.20 -3.98
CA HIS A 114 -0.33 -1.91 -3.28
C HIS A 114 -0.26 -2.02 -1.75
N ASP A 115 -0.73 -3.14 -1.20
CA ASP A 115 -0.79 -3.43 0.24
C ASP A 115 0.30 -4.41 0.74
N LEU A 116 1.29 -4.74 -0.11
CA LEU A 116 2.28 -5.79 0.15
C LEU A 116 3.12 -5.54 1.41
N GLY A 117 3.41 -4.28 1.71
CA GLY A 117 4.29 -3.87 2.81
C GLY A 117 3.58 -3.67 4.15
N ASN A 118 2.26 -3.74 4.21
CA ASN A 118 1.52 -3.53 5.44
C ASN A 118 1.87 -4.58 6.50
N PRO A 119 2.18 -4.18 7.75
CA PRO A 119 2.46 -5.10 8.85
C PRO A 119 1.19 -5.81 9.32
N PRO A 120 1.31 -6.80 10.23
CA PRO A 120 0.15 -7.31 10.96
C PRO A 120 -0.64 -6.17 11.60
N PHE A 121 -1.97 -6.32 11.66
CA PHE A 121 -2.92 -5.31 12.16
C PHE A 121 -2.97 -4.01 11.34
N GLY A 122 -2.45 -4.01 10.13
CA GLY A 122 -2.60 -2.94 9.13
C GLY A 122 -2.01 -1.59 9.57
N HIS A 123 -2.72 -0.48 9.31
CA HIS A 123 -2.25 0.87 9.64
C HIS A 123 -2.04 1.10 11.14
N PHE A 124 -2.79 0.42 11.99
CA PHE A 124 -2.53 0.45 13.42
C PHE A 124 -1.16 -0.15 13.74
N GLY A 125 -0.81 -1.28 13.10
CA GLY A 125 0.52 -1.88 13.23
C GLY A 125 1.66 -0.98 12.74
N GLU A 126 1.45 -0.19 11.69
CA GLU A 126 2.43 0.82 11.26
C GLU A 126 2.70 1.84 12.36
N THR A 127 1.63 2.35 12.96
CA THR A 127 1.71 3.31 14.08
C THR A 127 2.46 2.73 15.25
N VAL A 128 2.14 1.50 15.66
CA VAL A 128 2.82 0.82 16.79
C VAL A 128 4.31 0.65 16.54
N ILE A 129 4.70 0.21 15.32
CA ILE A 129 6.14 0.06 14.98
C ILE A 129 6.85 1.43 15.07
N GLY A 130 6.27 2.47 14.47
CA GLY A 130 6.86 3.80 14.48
C GLY A 130 6.97 4.39 15.89
N ASP A 131 5.93 4.26 16.71
CA ASP A 131 5.89 4.77 18.08
C ASP A 131 6.87 4.01 18.98
N TRP A 132 7.00 2.70 18.80
CA TRP A 132 8.02 1.92 19.51
C TRP A 132 9.44 2.48 19.26
N PHE A 133 9.80 2.79 18.02
CA PHE A 133 11.10 3.39 17.70
C PHE A 133 11.24 4.80 18.29
N LYS A 134 10.21 5.64 18.26
CA LYS A 134 10.23 6.98 18.86
C LYS A 134 10.56 6.90 20.37
N GLU A 135 9.95 5.95 21.07
CA GLU A 135 10.11 5.78 22.50
C GLU A 135 11.44 5.10 22.86
N ASN A 136 11.96 4.20 22.02
CA ASN A 136 13.05 3.30 22.41
C ASN A 136 14.42 3.63 21.82
N LEU A 137 14.56 4.45 20.77
CA LEU A 137 15.87 4.80 20.19
C LEU A 137 16.83 5.46 21.18
N ASP A 138 16.33 6.16 22.19
CA ASP A 138 17.13 6.77 23.25
C ASP A 138 17.41 5.83 24.43
N HIS A 139 16.63 4.79 24.60
CA HIS A 139 16.71 3.85 25.72
C HIS A 139 17.52 2.60 25.39
N VAL A 140 17.34 2.04 24.21
CA VAL A 140 18.10 0.88 23.73
C VAL A 140 19.54 1.31 23.40
N LYS A 141 20.50 0.59 23.96
CA LYS A 141 21.92 0.93 23.83
C LYS A 141 22.65 -0.04 22.90
N TYR A 142 23.45 0.55 22.02
CA TYR A 142 24.43 -0.17 21.21
C TYR A 142 25.82 0.35 21.57
N LYS A 143 26.76 -0.53 21.95
CA LYS A 143 28.11 -0.17 22.41
C LYS A 143 28.12 0.91 23.51
N GLY A 144 27.16 0.82 24.44
CA GLY A 144 27.05 1.73 25.58
C GLY A 144 26.44 3.11 25.23
N GLN A 145 26.14 3.41 23.99
CA GLN A 145 25.49 4.64 23.55
C GLN A 145 24.05 4.38 23.08
N PRO A 146 23.12 5.35 23.19
CA PRO A 146 21.77 5.23 22.63
C PRO A 146 21.81 4.92 21.13
N LEU A 147 20.86 4.11 20.64
CA LEU A 147 20.75 3.80 19.20
C LEU A 147 20.67 5.07 18.34
N ARG A 148 19.93 6.08 18.81
CA ARG A 148 19.76 7.37 18.11
C ARG A 148 21.10 8.02 17.75
N SER A 149 22.10 7.90 18.62
CA SER A 149 23.43 8.51 18.38
C SER A 149 24.24 7.88 17.25
N TRP A 150 23.84 6.69 16.79
CA TRP A 150 24.48 5.95 15.70
C TRP A 150 23.85 6.20 14.32
N LEU A 151 22.63 6.70 14.29
CA LEU A 151 21.82 6.79 13.08
C LEU A 151 21.79 8.22 12.53
N SER A 152 21.72 8.37 11.22
CA SER A 152 21.49 9.67 10.57
C SER A 152 20.04 10.14 10.81
N ALA A 153 19.77 11.42 10.57
CA ALA A 153 18.44 11.98 10.71
C ALA A 153 17.40 11.24 9.84
N GLN A 154 17.75 10.89 8.61
CA GLN A 154 16.86 10.13 7.73
C GLN A 154 16.60 8.71 8.23
N MET A 155 17.63 7.98 8.69
CA MET A 155 17.47 6.64 9.24
C MET A 155 16.56 6.63 10.49
N ILE A 156 16.68 7.66 11.34
CA ILE A 156 15.81 7.86 12.50
C ILE A 156 14.37 8.10 12.02
N ALA A 157 14.18 9.03 11.10
CA ALA A 157 12.88 9.38 10.57
C ALA A 157 12.19 8.21 9.85
N ASP A 158 12.95 7.35 9.16
CA ASP A 158 12.45 6.13 8.52
C ASP A 158 11.85 5.15 9.52
N LEU A 159 12.53 4.96 10.65
CA LEU A 159 12.09 4.06 11.71
C LEU A 159 10.90 4.64 12.49
N GLU A 160 10.96 5.92 12.85
CA GLU A 160 9.93 6.61 13.62
C GLU A 160 8.62 6.85 12.83
N ASN A 161 8.69 6.90 11.51
CA ASN A 161 7.55 7.04 10.62
C ASN A 161 7.38 5.81 9.72
N PHE A 162 7.54 4.61 10.28
CA PHE A 162 7.38 3.38 9.52
C PHE A 162 6.09 3.39 8.70
N GLU A 163 6.19 3.06 7.40
CA GLU A 163 5.10 3.18 6.45
C GLU A 163 5.05 1.96 5.52
N GLY A 164 3.88 1.33 5.38
CA GLY A 164 3.68 0.14 4.56
C GLY A 164 3.99 0.36 3.07
N ASN A 165 3.76 1.58 2.54
CA ASN A 165 4.11 1.89 1.15
C ASN A 165 5.64 1.82 0.91
N ALA A 166 6.44 2.37 1.83
CA ALA A 166 7.90 2.29 1.76
C ALA A 166 8.39 0.84 1.96
N GLN A 167 7.74 0.12 2.87
CA GLN A 167 8.04 -1.29 3.09
C GLN A 167 7.68 -2.16 1.88
N ALA A 168 6.61 -1.84 1.13
CA ALA A 168 6.27 -2.52 -0.12
C ALA A 168 7.39 -2.33 -1.15
N LEU A 169 7.85 -1.10 -1.34
CA LEU A 169 8.98 -0.82 -2.23
C LEU A 169 10.22 -1.61 -1.80
N ARG A 170 10.56 -1.60 -0.50
CA ARG A 170 11.70 -2.35 0.05
C ARG A 170 11.61 -3.85 -0.26
N ILE A 171 10.43 -4.47 -0.11
CA ILE A 171 10.22 -5.89 -0.46
C ILE A 171 10.50 -6.13 -1.95
N LEU A 172 10.07 -5.24 -2.83
CA LEU A 172 10.27 -5.38 -4.28
C LEU A 172 11.73 -5.16 -4.69
N LEU A 173 12.44 -4.23 -4.05
CA LEU A 173 13.83 -3.91 -4.39
C LEU A 173 14.86 -4.95 -3.92
N LYS A 174 14.52 -5.82 -2.99
CA LYS A 174 15.33 -6.98 -2.61
C LYS A 174 15.65 -7.92 -3.78
N ALA A 175 14.94 -7.80 -4.90
CA ALA A 175 15.25 -8.46 -6.17
C ALA A 175 16.68 -8.26 -6.65
N LYS A 176 17.27 -7.10 -6.39
CA LYS A 176 18.66 -6.79 -6.73
C LYS A 176 19.65 -7.83 -6.16
N HIS A 177 19.23 -8.55 -5.14
CA HIS A 177 20.03 -9.55 -4.44
C HIS A 177 19.59 -11.00 -4.70
N GLY A 178 18.76 -11.22 -5.71
CA GLY A 178 18.41 -12.58 -6.20
C GLY A 178 17.29 -13.29 -5.45
N SER A 179 16.67 -12.67 -4.45
CA SER A 179 15.65 -13.31 -3.60
C SER A 179 14.22 -12.88 -3.89
N SER A 180 13.93 -12.09 -4.93
CA SER A 180 12.64 -11.47 -5.11
C SER A 180 12.06 -11.52 -6.53
N LEU A 181 10.92 -10.87 -6.66
CA LEU A 181 10.01 -10.89 -7.80
C LEU A 181 10.64 -10.40 -9.12
N ASN A 182 11.71 -9.60 -9.10
CA ASN A 182 12.36 -8.98 -10.26
C ASN A 182 11.36 -8.44 -11.28
N LEU A 183 10.50 -7.49 -10.84
CA LEU A 183 9.44 -6.91 -11.65
C LEU A 183 9.96 -5.80 -12.57
N SER A 184 9.18 -5.47 -13.59
CA SER A 184 9.43 -4.36 -14.48
C SER A 184 9.42 -3.02 -13.73
N LYS A 185 10.35 -2.12 -14.07
CA LYS A 185 10.49 -0.80 -13.42
C LYS A 185 9.19 0.03 -13.50
N ALA A 186 8.41 -0.12 -14.56
CA ALA A 186 7.10 0.52 -14.70
C ALA A 186 6.12 0.14 -13.56
N ILE A 187 6.05 -1.14 -13.19
CA ILE A 187 5.20 -1.62 -12.09
C ILE A 187 5.69 -1.06 -10.76
N ILE A 188 7.00 -1.13 -10.50
CA ILE A 188 7.60 -0.64 -9.26
C ILE A 188 7.36 0.87 -9.09
N SER A 189 7.59 1.66 -10.15
CA SER A 189 7.35 3.11 -10.11
C SER A 189 5.89 3.46 -9.93
N THR A 190 4.96 2.71 -10.55
CA THR A 190 3.50 2.90 -10.41
C THR A 190 3.03 2.68 -8.97
N LEU A 191 3.70 1.80 -8.21
CA LEU A 191 3.35 1.49 -6.84
C LEU A 191 3.65 2.64 -5.87
N VAL A 192 4.66 3.48 -6.15
CA VAL A 192 5.10 4.53 -5.23
C VAL A 192 4.14 5.72 -5.25
N LYS A 193 3.25 5.76 -4.25
CA LYS A 193 2.28 6.85 -4.05
C LYS A 193 2.95 8.15 -3.62
N TYR A 194 4.01 8.09 -2.84
CA TYR A 194 4.70 9.22 -2.22
C TYR A 194 6.18 9.20 -2.59
N PRO A 195 6.63 9.92 -3.64
CA PRO A 195 8.04 9.97 -4.02
C PRO A 195 8.84 10.93 -3.11
N THR A 196 8.74 10.72 -1.79
CA THR A 196 9.24 11.62 -0.74
C THR A 196 10.00 10.80 0.30
N ASP A 197 11.19 11.26 0.68
CA ASP A 197 11.95 10.70 1.79
C ASP A 197 11.33 11.07 3.16
N SER A 198 11.74 10.37 4.21
CA SER A 198 11.17 10.53 5.55
C SER A 198 11.42 11.90 6.20
N CYS A 199 12.50 12.59 5.83
CA CYS A 199 12.81 13.93 6.34
C CYS A 199 12.02 15.04 5.63
N SER A 200 11.49 14.75 4.44
CA SER A 200 10.76 15.70 3.59
C SER A 200 9.23 15.56 3.72
N VAL A 201 8.75 14.69 4.60
CA VAL A 201 7.31 14.50 4.85
C VAL A 201 6.70 15.76 5.44
N ASP A 202 5.61 16.23 4.82
CA ASP A 202 4.80 17.37 5.28
C ASP A 202 3.31 17.05 5.14
N LYS A 203 2.70 16.63 6.25
CA LYS A 203 1.26 16.29 6.31
C LYS A 203 0.33 17.49 6.10
N GLY A 204 0.83 18.72 6.28
CA GLY A 204 0.08 19.96 6.07
C GLY A 204 0.20 20.53 4.65
N SER A 205 1.03 19.93 3.79
CA SER A 205 1.24 20.37 2.42
C SER A 205 -0.03 20.23 1.58
N ALA A 206 -0.28 21.18 0.68
CA ALA A 206 -1.29 21.02 -0.38
C ALA A 206 -0.90 19.98 -1.43
N ASP A 207 0.37 19.56 -1.44
CA ASP A 207 0.87 18.49 -2.30
C ASP A 207 0.77 17.14 -1.59
N ILE A 208 -0.25 16.34 -1.95
CA ILE A 208 -0.51 15.04 -1.33
C ILE A 208 0.66 14.07 -1.46
N ARG A 209 1.57 14.29 -2.43
CA ARG A 209 2.77 13.46 -2.64
C ARG A 209 3.75 13.53 -1.48
N LYS A 210 3.64 14.56 -0.61
CA LYS A 210 4.48 14.81 0.56
C LYS A 210 3.87 14.35 1.88
N HIS A 211 2.65 13.81 1.89
CA HIS A 211 1.96 13.48 3.14
C HIS A 211 2.57 12.30 3.88
N LYS A 212 3.27 11.41 3.16
CA LYS A 212 3.92 10.21 3.71
C LYS A 212 5.26 9.98 3.00
N LEU A 213 6.11 9.13 3.60
CA LEU A 213 7.31 8.67 2.92
C LEU A 213 6.99 7.51 1.96
N GLY A 214 7.73 7.40 0.88
CA GLY A 214 7.56 6.33 -0.11
C GLY A 214 8.73 5.39 -0.24
N PHE A 215 9.87 5.73 0.38
CA PHE A 215 11.08 4.90 0.39
C PHE A 215 11.92 5.18 1.63
N PHE A 216 12.65 4.18 2.09
CA PHE A 216 13.64 4.32 3.15
C PHE A 216 15.01 4.69 2.59
N ALA A 217 15.91 5.22 3.43
CA ALA A 217 17.26 5.58 3.04
C ALA A 217 18.02 4.43 2.33
N ALA A 218 17.72 3.19 2.71
CA ALA A 218 18.33 1.99 2.10
C ALA A 218 17.91 1.77 0.64
N GLU A 219 16.77 2.25 0.23
CA GLU A 219 16.20 2.07 -1.12
C GLU A 219 16.34 3.30 -2.02
N GLN A 220 16.78 4.45 -1.48
CA GLN A 220 16.79 5.73 -2.17
C GLN A 220 17.51 5.68 -3.51
N GLU A 221 18.77 5.26 -3.53
CA GLU A 221 19.59 5.23 -4.77
C GLU A 221 18.94 4.36 -5.86
N THR A 222 18.39 3.19 -5.46
CA THR A 222 17.76 2.28 -6.42
C THR A 222 16.45 2.87 -6.94
N PHE A 223 15.69 3.56 -6.09
CA PHE A 223 14.45 4.23 -6.52
C PHE A 223 14.72 5.42 -7.45
N GLU A 224 15.77 6.19 -7.20
CA GLU A 224 16.24 7.24 -8.12
C GLU A 224 16.59 6.68 -9.50
N GLN A 225 17.34 5.58 -9.58
CA GLN A 225 17.66 4.88 -10.82
C GLN A 225 16.42 4.37 -11.57
N ILE A 226 15.43 3.85 -10.85
CA ILE A 226 14.14 3.42 -11.43
C ILE A 226 13.43 4.64 -12.02
N SER A 227 13.33 5.72 -11.25
CA SER A 227 12.63 6.95 -11.64
C SER A 227 13.25 7.60 -12.88
N GLU A 228 14.58 7.57 -13.00
CA GLU A 228 15.27 8.01 -14.21
C GLU A 228 14.93 7.11 -15.42
N ALA A 229 14.97 5.81 -15.24
CA ALA A 229 14.72 4.85 -16.31
C ALA A 229 13.28 4.95 -16.86
N VAL A 230 12.28 5.17 -15.99
CA VAL A 230 10.87 5.33 -16.41
C VAL A 230 10.50 6.77 -16.77
N GLY A 231 11.42 7.73 -16.59
CA GLY A 231 11.22 9.13 -16.97
C GLY A 231 10.31 9.92 -16.01
N THR A 232 10.28 9.56 -14.72
CA THR A 232 9.56 10.29 -13.66
C THR A 232 10.45 11.27 -12.89
N THR A 233 11.61 11.59 -13.42
CA THR A 233 12.51 12.64 -12.89
C THR A 233 12.27 13.97 -13.60
N THR A 234 12.32 15.06 -12.85
CA THR A 234 12.27 16.43 -13.36
C THR A 234 13.69 16.96 -13.66
N PRO A 235 13.84 18.05 -14.46
CA PRO A 235 15.17 18.62 -14.78
C PRO A 235 16.00 19.03 -13.57
N ASP A 236 15.37 19.41 -12.46
CA ASP A 236 15.97 19.73 -11.17
C ASP A 236 16.24 18.50 -10.29
N LYS A 237 16.14 17.28 -10.88
CA LYS A 237 16.31 15.98 -10.23
C LYS A 237 15.28 15.64 -9.13
N GLY A 238 14.18 16.35 -9.06
CA GLY A 238 13.03 15.94 -8.25
C GLY A 238 12.36 14.69 -8.84
N ILE A 239 11.80 13.85 -7.99
CA ILE A 239 11.03 12.68 -8.43
C ILE A 239 9.54 13.03 -8.34
N VAL A 240 8.78 12.66 -9.39
CA VAL A 240 7.33 12.85 -9.45
C VAL A 240 6.62 11.51 -9.56
N ARG A 241 5.33 11.50 -9.23
CA ARG A 241 4.48 10.31 -9.38
C ARG A 241 4.46 9.81 -10.82
N HIS A 242 4.51 8.50 -10.98
CA HIS A 242 4.15 7.86 -12.24
C HIS A 242 2.66 8.18 -12.56
N PRO A 243 2.28 8.50 -13.80
CA PRO A 243 0.89 8.83 -14.12
C PRO A 243 -0.12 7.76 -13.70
N LEU A 244 0.23 6.48 -13.80
CA LEU A 244 -0.64 5.37 -13.42
C LEU A 244 -0.85 5.26 -11.89
N THR A 245 0.01 5.86 -11.07
CA THR A 245 -0.16 5.91 -9.61
C THR A 245 -1.47 6.60 -9.21
N TYR A 246 -1.88 7.65 -9.94
CA TYR A 246 -3.15 8.33 -9.67
C TYR A 246 -4.36 7.42 -9.89
N LEU A 247 -4.30 6.56 -10.91
CA LEU A 247 -5.36 5.58 -11.20
C LEU A 247 -5.35 4.43 -10.19
N LEU A 248 -4.17 4.01 -9.76
CA LEU A 248 -4.01 3.02 -8.70
C LEU A 248 -4.59 3.51 -7.37
N GLU A 249 -4.27 4.75 -6.97
CA GLU A 249 -4.80 5.38 -5.77
C GLU A 249 -6.34 5.53 -5.84
N ALA A 250 -6.86 5.95 -6.98
CA ALA A 250 -8.31 6.01 -7.19
C ALA A 250 -8.97 4.62 -7.11
N ALA A 251 -8.33 3.57 -7.63
CA ALA A 251 -8.85 2.20 -7.54
C ALA A 251 -8.91 1.71 -6.09
N ASP A 252 -7.88 2.00 -5.30
CA ASP A 252 -7.80 1.68 -3.89
C ASP A 252 -8.90 2.43 -3.10
N ASP A 253 -9.03 3.74 -3.29
CA ASP A 253 -10.06 4.56 -2.65
C ASP A 253 -11.49 4.08 -2.98
N ILE A 254 -11.75 3.70 -4.23
CA ILE A 254 -13.04 3.14 -4.66
C ILE A 254 -13.31 1.81 -3.96
N ALA A 255 -12.33 0.91 -3.94
CA ALA A 255 -12.47 -0.40 -3.29
C ALA A 255 -12.68 -0.23 -1.78
N TYR A 256 -11.79 0.50 -1.11
CA TYR A 256 -11.83 0.76 0.31
C TYR A 256 -13.19 1.36 0.76
N SER A 257 -13.64 2.44 0.09
CA SER A 257 -14.86 3.12 0.48
C SER A 257 -16.15 2.32 0.23
N THR A 258 -16.13 1.35 -0.67
CA THR A 258 -17.34 0.58 -1.02
C THR A 258 -17.35 -0.85 -0.50
N ALA A 259 -16.22 -1.55 -0.59
CA ALA A 259 -16.13 -2.96 -0.22
C ALA A 259 -16.09 -3.15 1.31
N ASP A 260 -15.32 -2.33 2.01
CA ASP A 260 -15.22 -2.41 3.47
C ASP A 260 -16.54 -2.04 4.15
N LEU A 261 -17.27 -1.08 3.56
CA LEU A 261 -18.60 -0.72 4.03
C LEU A 261 -19.63 -1.84 3.81
N GLU A 262 -19.51 -2.59 2.70
CA GLU A 262 -20.32 -3.80 2.47
C GLU A 262 -20.06 -4.86 3.55
N ASP A 263 -18.80 -5.09 3.92
CA ASP A 263 -18.42 -6.05 4.95
C ASP A 263 -18.95 -5.64 6.34
N ALA A 264 -18.83 -4.37 6.69
CA ALA A 264 -19.37 -3.84 7.94
C ALA A 264 -20.90 -4.00 8.02
N PHE A 265 -21.60 -3.76 6.91
CA PHE A 265 -23.05 -3.98 6.83
C PHE A 265 -23.41 -5.46 6.98
N LYS A 266 -22.72 -6.37 6.26
CA LYS A 266 -22.94 -7.81 6.37
C LYS A 266 -22.69 -8.38 7.77
N LYS A 267 -21.73 -7.78 8.50
CA LYS A 267 -21.50 -8.10 9.92
C LYS A 267 -22.59 -7.58 10.85
N GLY A 268 -23.56 -6.83 10.34
CA GLY A 268 -24.63 -6.26 11.14
C GLY A 268 -24.17 -5.13 12.07
N LEU A 269 -23.06 -4.43 11.76
CA LEU A 269 -22.58 -3.31 12.56
C LEU A 269 -23.49 -2.09 12.42
N PHE A 270 -24.24 -2.00 11.34
CA PHE A 270 -25.26 -0.98 11.14
C PHE A 270 -26.38 -1.52 10.22
N THR A 271 -27.52 -0.82 10.21
CA THR A 271 -28.65 -1.05 9.31
C THR A 271 -28.80 0.14 8.35
N LEU A 272 -29.67 0.01 7.34
CA LEU A 272 -29.78 1.06 6.30
C LEU A 272 -30.31 2.39 6.82
N ASP A 273 -31.26 2.41 7.77
CA ASP A 273 -31.83 3.68 8.25
C ASP A 273 -30.79 4.59 8.90
N PRO A 274 -29.96 4.13 9.87
CA PRO A 274 -28.85 4.94 10.40
C PRO A 274 -27.83 5.35 9.34
N PHE A 275 -27.58 4.52 8.32
CA PHE A 275 -26.67 4.88 7.24
C PHE A 275 -27.24 5.97 6.34
N ILE A 276 -28.51 5.86 5.94
CA ILE A 276 -29.20 6.87 5.13
C ILE A 276 -29.25 8.20 5.88
N GLU A 277 -29.60 8.17 7.17
CA GLU A 277 -29.60 9.36 8.03
C GLU A 277 -28.19 9.98 8.11
N TYR A 278 -27.16 9.17 8.35
CA TYR A 278 -25.79 9.63 8.41
C TYR A 278 -25.34 10.26 7.09
N TYR A 279 -25.62 9.61 5.96
CA TYR A 279 -25.26 10.11 4.63
C TYR A 279 -25.91 11.46 4.37
N THR A 280 -27.22 11.57 4.61
CA THR A 280 -28.00 12.79 4.38
C THR A 280 -27.51 13.94 5.24
N ASN A 281 -27.26 13.70 6.53
CA ASN A 281 -26.79 14.72 7.47
C ASN A 281 -25.33 15.14 7.24
N SER A 282 -24.52 14.28 6.63
CA SER A 282 -23.11 14.55 6.33
C SER A 282 -22.91 15.19 4.96
N TYR A 283 -23.94 15.25 4.12
CA TYR A 283 -23.84 15.82 2.78
C TYR A 283 -23.81 17.35 2.84
N ASP A 284 -22.63 17.93 2.59
CA ASP A 284 -22.42 19.38 2.66
C ASP A 284 -22.66 20.04 1.30
N HIS A 285 -23.86 20.58 1.12
CA HIS A 285 -24.27 21.27 -0.09
C HIS A 285 -23.42 22.51 -0.41
N SER A 286 -22.71 23.09 0.58
CA SER A 286 -21.85 24.26 0.35
C SER A 286 -20.56 23.90 -0.38
N LYS A 287 -20.16 22.62 -0.37
CA LYS A 287 -18.98 22.09 -1.07
C LYS A 287 -19.26 21.72 -2.52
N ILE A 288 -20.51 21.83 -2.98
CA ILE A 288 -20.87 21.50 -4.36
C ILE A 288 -20.17 22.46 -5.32
N VAL A 289 -19.36 21.91 -6.20
CA VAL A 289 -18.67 22.66 -7.26
C VAL A 289 -19.62 22.78 -8.46
N PRO A 290 -19.97 23.98 -8.93
CA PRO A 290 -20.76 24.15 -10.13
C PRO A 290 -20.07 23.53 -11.35
N HIS A 291 -20.75 22.65 -12.06
CA HIS A 291 -20.21 21.98 -13.26
C HIS A 291 -21.12 22.19 -14.46
N ARG A 292 -20.54 21.97 -15.64
CA ARG A 292 -21.26 22.18 -16.92
C ARG A 292 -22.28 21.08 -17.24
N SER A 293 -22.24 19.92 -16.56
CA SER A 293 -23.15 18.81 -16.80
C SER A 293 -23.84 18.39 -15.49
N PRO A 294 -25.16 18.65 -15.34
CA PRO A 294 -25.92 18.28 -14.15
C PRO A 294 -25.99 16.77 -13.88
N GLU A 295 -25.85 15.94 -14.94
CA GLU A 295 -26.00 14.48 -14.87
C GLU A 295 -24.94 13.78 -13.98
N TYR A 296 -23.83 14.46 -13.67
CA TYR A 296 -22.74 13.95 -12.83
C TYR A 296 -22.85 14.38 -11.37
N PHE A 297 -23.97 14.97 -10.95
CA PHE A 297 -24.13 15.63 -9.67
C PHE A 297 -25.41 15.17 -9.01
N SER A 298 -25.35 14.37 -8.00
CA SER A 298 -26.51 14.33 -7.15
C SER A 298 -26.25 13.74 -5.77
N ASP A 299 -26.66 14.51 -4.75
CA ASP A 299 -27.29 14.08 -3.53
C ASP A 299 -28.45 13.09 -3.78
N GLU A 300 -28.94 12.96 -5.00
CA GLU A 300 -29.91 11.95 -5.47
C GLU A 300 -29.45 10.49 -5.24
N ARG A 301 -28.14 10.24 -5.13
CA ARG A 301 -27.65 8.88 -4.90
C ARG A 301 -28.21 8.22 -3.65
N ILE A 302 -28.40 8.97 -2.57
CA ILE A 302 -29.03 8.41 -1.37
C ILE A 302 -30.51 8.17 -1.59
N GLN A 303 -31.17 8.96 -2.44
CA GLN A 303 -32.56 8.73 -2.85
C GLN A 303 -32.67 7.49 -3.72
N GLU A 304 -31.68 7.21 -4.58
CA GLU A 304 -31.58 5.96 -5.32
C GLU A 304 -31.52 4.74 -4.38
N LEU A 305 -30.78 4.80 -3.27
CA LEU A 305 -30.76 3.73 -2.27
C LEU A 305 -32.14 3.50 -1.66
N SER A 306 -32.83 4.57 -1.29
CA SER A 306 -34.18 4.49 -0.77
C SER A 306 -35.17 3.89 -1.79
N ALA A 307 -35.02 4.27 -3.07
CA ALA A 307 -35.83 3.69 -4.14
C ALA A 307 -35.54 2.21 -4.40
N LEU A 308 -34.27 1.79 -4.32
CA LEU A 308 -33.86 0.38 -4.48
C LEU A 308 -34.36 -0.51 -3.34
N ARG A 309 -34.47 0.04 -2.13
CA ARG A 309 -34.96 -0.65 -0.94
C ARG A 309 -36.44 -1.08 -1.09
N GLY A 310 -37.27 -0.28 -1.80
CA GLY A 310 -38.70 -0.55 -1.98
C GLY A 310 -39.50 -0.32 -0.71
N ALA A 311 -40.71 -0.91 -0.66
CA ALA A 311 -41.65 -0.79 0.46
C ALA A 311 -41.45 -1.85 1.55
N ASP A 312 -40.91 -3.01 1.21
CA ASP A 312 -40.69 -4.13 2.12
C ASP A 312 -39.30 -4.10 2.72
N HIS A 313 -39.18 -3.58 3.94
CA HIS A 313 -37.91 -3.38 4.66
C HIS A 313 -37.47 -4.68 5.36
N THR A 314 -37.24 -5.76 4.59
CA THR A 314 -36.66 -7.00 5.13
C THR A 314 -35.12 -6.92 5.09
N PRO A 315 -34.41 -7.64 5.98
CA PRO A 315 -32.93 -7.67 5.95
C PRO A 315 -32.36 -8.12 4.60
N GLU A 316 -33.02 -9.05 3.92
CA GLU A 316 -32.63 -9.56 2.60
C GLU A 316 -32.75 -8.47 1.52
N ASN A 317 -33.89 -7.74 1.51
CA ASN A 317 -34.13 -6.64 0.59
C ASN A 317 -33.17 -5.48 0.84
N ASP A 318 -32.92 -5.13 2.10
CA ASP A 318 -31.96 -4.12 2.50
C ASP A 318 -30.54 -4.49 2.03
N SER A 319 -30.14 -5.75 2.20
CA SER A 319 -28.82 -6.23 1.76
C SER A 319 -28.68 -6.18 0.24
N ALA A 320 -29.70 -6.61 -0.50
CA ALA A 320 -29.70 -6.57 -1.96
C ALA A 320 -29.67 -5.12 -2.49
N ALA A 321 -30.46 -4.23 -1.90
CA ALA A 321 -30.51 -2.82 -2.26
C ALA A 321 -29.15 -2.13 -2.01
N PHE A 322 -28.57 -2.35 -0.84
CA PHE A 322 -27.29 -1.75 -0.46
C PHE A 322 -26.14 -2.22 -1.37
N LYS A 323 -26.06 -3.54 -1.61
CA LYS A 323 -25.06 -4.10 -2.53
C LYS A 323 -25.18 -3.52 -3.95
N LYS A 324 -26.42 -3.41 -4.47
CA LYS A 324 -26.68 -2.83 -5.78
C LYS A 324 -26.27 -1.37 -5.83
N TRP A 325 -26.62 -0.60 -4.81
CA TRP A 325 -26.27 0.81 -4.70
C TRP A 325 -24.73 1.03 -4.63
N LEU A 326 -24.03 0.23 -3.81
CA LEU A 326 -22.56 0.27 -3.73
C LEU A 326 -21.92 -0.07 -5.10
N THR A 327 -22.45 -1.06 -5.82
CA THR A 327 -21.97 -1.42 -7.15
C THR A 327 -22.12 -0.26 -8.14
N GLN A 328 -23.26 0.42 -8.14
CA GLN A 328 -23.52 1.59 -8.97
C GLN A 328 -22.62 2.76 -8.55
N THR A 329 -22.44 2.98 -7.25
CA THR A 329 -21.51 4.01 -6.73
C THR A 329 -20.08 3.78 -7.20
N ARG A 330 -19.61 2.53 -7.14
CA ARG A 330 -18.29 2.14 -7.66
C ARG A 330 -18.12 2.49 -9.14
N GLN A 331 -19.11 2.18 -9.96
CA GLN A 331 -19.08 2.53 -11.39
C GLN A 331 -18.99 4.04 -11.63
N TRP A 332 -19.79 4.82 -10.90
CA TRP A 332 -19.74 6.28 -11.00
C TRP A 332 -18.38 6.85 -10.60
N LEU A 333 -17.81 6.38 -9.51
CA LEU A 333 -16.50 6.83 -9.05
C LEU A 333 -15.40 6.50 -10.09
N MET A 334 -15.50 5.37 -10.77
CA MET A 334 -14.58 5.04 -11.86
C MET A 334 -14.68 6.04 -13.03
N TYR A 335 -15.88 6.42 -13.44
CA TYR A 335 -16.08 7.43 -14.49
C TYR A 335 -15.51 8.79 -14.07
N VAL A 336 -15.70 9.19 -12.82
CA VAL A 336 -15.15 10.44 -12.29
C VAL A 336 -13.62 10.43 -12.31
N ALA A 337 -13.00 9.34 -11.88
CA ALA A 337 -11.54 9.19 -11.92
C ALA A 337 -10.98 9.33 -13.34
N ILE A 338 -11.62 8.67 -14.33
CA ILE A 338 -11.22 8.78 -15.74
C ILE A 338 -11.42 10.19 -16.28
N TYR A 339 -12.55 10.81 -15.97
CA TYR A 339 -12.83 12.19 -16.41
C TYR A 339 -11.79 13.16 -15.83
N ARG A 340 -11.51 13.07 -14.52
CA ARG A 340 -10.54 13.93 -13.85
C ARG A 340 -9.13 13.73 -14.40
N PHE A 341 -8.70 12.48 -14.54
CA PHE A 341 -7.40 12.15 -15.15
C PHE A 341 -7.27 12.78 -16.54
N SER A 342 -8.31 12.66 -17.36
CA SER A 342 -8.32 13.23 -18.72
C SER A 342 -8.26 14.76 -18.72
N CYS A 343 -8.99 15.42 -17.81
CA CYS A 343 -8.94 16.87 -17.63
C CYS A 343 -7.57 17.35 -17.16
N LYS A 344 -6.94 16.59 -16.28
CA LYS A 344 -5.64 16.90 -15.67
C LYS A 344 -4.44 16.26 -16.39
N TYR A 345 -4.68 15.61 -17.51
CA TYR A 345 -3.69 14.84 -18.27
C TYR A 345 -2.38 15.61 -18.49
N LYS A 346 -2.46 16.87 -18.92
CA LYS A 346 -1.26 17.69 -19.15
C LYS A 346 -0.45 17.94 -17.90
N GLU A 347 -1.13 18.24 -16.80
CA GLU A 347 -0.50 18.50 -15.49
C GLU A 347 0.12 17.20 -14.93
N ILE A 348 -0.58 16.07 -15.07
CA ILE A 348 -0.11 14.74 -14.68
C ILE A 348 1.13 14.35 -15.48
N MET A 349 1.09 14.47 -16.81
CA MET A 349 2.23 14.14 -17.67
C MET A 349 3.40 15.12 -17.54
N ALA A 350 3.16 16.34 -17.07
CA ALA A 350 4.21 17.29 -16.71
C ALA A 350 4.78 17.06 -15.30
N GLY A 351 4.15 16.18 -14.47
CA GLY A 351 4.55 15.94 -13.08
C GLY A 351 4.18 17.07 -12.11
N THR A 352 3.31 17.99 -12.51
CA THR A 352 2.91 19.16 -11.72
C THR A 352 1.58 19.01 -10.99
N TYR A 353 0.83 17.95 -11.26
CA TYR A 353 -0.42 17.67 -10.55
C TYR A 353 -0.14 17.16 -9.13
N CYS A 354 -0.72 17.84 -8.13
CA CYS A 354 -0.45 17.62 -6.72
C CYS A 354 -1.61 17.01 -5.93
N GLY A 355 -2.84 16.94 -6.51
CA GLY A 355 -4.04 16.40 -5.86
C GLY A 355 -4.31 14.93 -6.20
N ASP A 356 -5.40 14.38 -5.67
CA ASP A 356 -5.98 13.10 -6.08
C ASP A 356 -7.01 13.29 -7.22
N LEU A 357 -7.55 12.18 -7.75
CA LEU A 357 -8.50 12.25 -8.86
C LEU A 357 -9.94 12.58 -8.43
N PHE A 358 -10.24 12.68 -7.14
CA PHE A 358 -11.55 13.05 -6.63
C PHE A 358 -11.57 14.48 -6.10
N GLU A 359 -10.44 15.04 -5.70
CA GLU A 359 -10.31 16.39 -5.18
C GLU A 359 -10.90 17.43 -6.16
N GLY A 360 -11.72 18.34 -5.63
CA GLY A 360 -12.41 19.36 -6.44
C GLY A 360 -13.51 18.81 -7.35
N THR A 361 -14.01 17.60 -7.06
CA THR A 361 -15.22 17.04 -7.65
C THR A 361 -16.30 16.86 -6.60
N ASN A 362 -17.57 16.84 -7.01
CA ASN A 362 -18.67 16.60 -6.06
C ASN A 362 -18.64 15.19 -5.45
N HIS A 363 -17.95 14.26 -6.11
CA HIS A 363 -17.81 12.89 -5.63
C HIS A 363 -16.76 12.73 -4.53
N ALA A 364 -15.90 13.73 -4.29
CA ALA A 364 -15.07 13.78 -3.09
C ALA A 364 -15.96 13.77 -1.84
N ILE A 365 -17.09 14.50 -1.85
CA ILE A 365 -18.07 14.51 -0.75
C ILE A 365 -18.60 13.07 -0.50
N THR A 366 -18.95 12.36 -1.57
CA THR A 366 -19.42 10.95 -1.46
C THR A 366 -18.36 10.06 -0.81
N ILE A 367 -17.09 10.12 -1.28
CA ILE A 367 -15.99 9.32 -0.71
C ILE A 367 -15.78 9.66 0.76
N ASP A 368 -15.77 10.95 1.12
CA ASP A 368 -15.59 11.40 2.50
C ASP A 368 -16.70 10.87 3.41
N ILE A 369 -17.96 10.88 2.92
CA ILE A 369 -19.10 10.34 3.67
C ILE A 369 -18.95 8.83 3.86
N LEU A 370 -18.57 8.08 2.81
CA LEU A 370 -18.38 6.64 2.91
C LEU A 370 -17.22 6.28 3.85
N LYS A 371 -16.08 6.97 3.76
CA LYS A 371 -14.97 6.83 4.71
C LYS A 371 -15.36 7.20 6.14
N GLY A 372 -16.15 8.27 6.31
CA GLY A 372 -16.68 8.67 7.62
C GLY A 372 -17.68 7.66 8.19
N ALA A 373 -18.52 7.03 7.34
CA ALA A 373 -19.42 5.96 7.75
C ALA A 373 -18.64 4.75 8.26
N MET A 374 -17.55 4.36 7.59
CA MET A 374 -16.67 3.30 8.07
C MET A 374 -16.08 3.60 9.44
N ARG A 375 -15.61 4.84 9.66
CA ARG A 375 -15.11 5.25 10.97
C ARG A 375 -16.20 5.10 12.03
N LYS A 376 -17.38 5.71 11.79
CA LYS A 376 -18.49 5.73 12.75
C LYS A 376 -19.05 4.35 13.07
N PHE A 377 -19.26 3.51 12.06
CA PHE A 377 -20.00 2.26 12.21
C PHE A 377 -19.10 1.03 12.39
N ALA A 378 -17.82 1.09 12.04
CA ALA A 378 -16.89 -0.01 12.16
C ALA A 378 -15.72 0.30 13.08
N PHE A 379 -14.81 1.23 12.71
CA PHE A 379 -13.53 1.40 13.39
C PHE A 379 -13.66 1.84 14.86
N ASP A 380 -14.60 2.72 15.19
CA ASP A 380 -14.81 3.21 16.56
C ASP A 380 -15.60 2.23 17.45
N THR A 381 -15.81 0.98 16.99
CA THR A 381 -16.54 -0.03 17.78
C THR A 381 -15.65 -0.68 18.84
N PRO A 382 -16.17 -0.99 20.05
CA PRO A 382 -15.39 -1.61 21.12
C PRO A 382 -14.75 -2.95 20.71
N GLY A 383 -15.35 -3.65 19.75
CA GLY A 383 -14.80 -4.92 19.22
C GLY A 383 -13.47 -4.71 18.51
N ILE A 384 -13.38 -3.73 17.62
CA ILE A 384 -12.16 -3.42 16.86
C ILE A 384 -11.11 -2.80 17.77
N LEU A 385 -11.49 -1.83 18.61
CA LEU A 385 -10.55 -1.19 19.54
C LEU A 385 -9.83 -2.19 20.46
N LYS A 386 -10.52 -3.25 20.93
CA LYS A 386 -9.87 -4.31 21.72
C LYS A 386 -8.87 -5.12 20.89
N LEU A 387 -9.15 -5.36 19.62
CA LEU A 387 -8.25 -6.11 18.74
C LEU A 387 -7.01 -5.28 18.38
N GLU A 388 -7.16 -3.97 18.18
CA GLU A 388 -6.04 -3.04 18.00
C GLU A 388 -5.13 -3.02 19.24
N LEU A 389 -5.69 -2.85 20.44
CA LEU A 389 -4.92 -2.91 21.68
C LEU A 389 -4.19 -4.25 21.85
N SER A 390 -4.82 -5.37 21.48
CA SER A 390 -4.16 -6.67 21.47
C SER A 390 -3.01 -6.71 20.46
N GLY A 391 -3.20 -6.12 19.28
CA GLY A 391 -2.16 -5.97 18.27
C GLY A 391 -0.97 -5.18 18.74
N GLN A 392 -1.20 -4.08 19.48
CA GLN A 392 -0.14 -3.29 20.12
C GLN A 392 0.71 -4.15 21.07
N VAL A 393 0.08 -4.84 22.01
CA VAL A 393 0.80 -5.71 22.97
C VAL A 393 1.65 -6.76 22.25
N ILE A 394 1.13 -7.34 21.17
CA ILE A 394 1.85 -8.35 20.37
C ILE A 394 3.07 -7.72 19.69
N LEU A 395 2.90 -6.59 19.02
CA LEU A 395 3.97 -5.95 18.24
C LEU A 395 5.06 -5.37 19.16
N ASP A 396 4.68 -4.69 20.26
CA ASP A 396 5.63 -4.19 21.28
C ASP A 396 6.48 -5.32 21.83
N PHE A 397 5.85 -6.44 22.21
CA PHE A 397 6.57 -7.61 22.68
C PHE A 397 7.56 -8.15 21.65
N LEU A 398 7.16 -8.25 20.39
CA LEU A 398 8.05 -8.75 19.32
C LEU A 398 9.23 -7.78 19.09
N LEU A 399 8.98 -6.47 19.09
CA LEU A 399 10.02 -5.46 18.93
C LEU A 399 10.99 -5.47 20.11
N ASP A 400 10.49 -5.55 21.36
CA ASP A 400 11.29 -5.63 22.57
C ASP A 400 12.27 -6.81 22.59
N HIS A 401 11.90 -7.91 21.94
CA HIS A 401 12.73 -9.11 21.88
C HIS A 401 13.65 -9.14 20.66
N PHE A 402 13.14 -8.76 19.49
CA PHE A 402 13.91 -8.91 18.25
C PHE A 402 14.87 -7.75 17.99
N VAL A 403 14.55 -6.52 18.39
CA VAL A 403 15.48 -5.38 18.19
C VAL A 403 16.78 -5.58 18.98
N PRO A 404 16.79 -5.88 20.29
CA PRO A 404 18.04 -6.15 20.98
C PRO A 404 18.82 -7.33 20.41
N ALA A 405 18.13 -8.38 19.96
CA ALA A 405 18.76 -9.59 19.42
C ALA A 405 19.58 -9.35 18.13
N VAL A 406 19.19 -8.37 17.30
CA VAL A 406 19.89 -8.09 16.03
C VAL A 406 21.06 -7.13 16.17
N LEU A 407 21.19 -6.38 17.27
CA LEU A 407 22.14 -5.27 17.38
C LEU A 407 23.59 -5.67 17.05
N TYR A 408 23.99 -6.84 17.50
CA TYR A 408 25.35 -7.37 17.30
C TYR A 408 25.43 -8.45 16.24
N TYR A 409 24.34 -8.70 15.49
CA TYR A 409 24.35 -9.70 14.44
C TYR A 409 25.36 -9.32 13.35
N ASP A 410 26.28 -10.28 13.04
CA ASP A 410 27.30 -10.12 11.98
C ASP A 410 28.11 -8.81 12.05
N SER A 411 28.25 -8.24 13.27
CA SER A 411 29.06 -7.05 13.49
C SER A 411 30.50 -7.42 13.80
N ALA A 412 31.46 -6.56 13.41
CA ALA A 412 32.87 -6.72 13.72
C ALA A 412 33.16 -6.73 15.24
N TYR A 413 32.20 -6.30 16.04
CA TYR A 413 32.32 -6.17 17.50
C TYR A 413 31.81 -7.37 18.29
N CYS A 414 31.40 -8.45 17.63
CA CYS A 414 31.10 -9.74 18.29
C CYS A 414 32.31 -10.31 19.06
N THR A 415 33.50 -9.79 18.84
CA THR A 415 34.74 -10.25 19.46
C THR A 415 35.07 -9.60 20.81
N ASP A 416 34.44 -8.46 21.18
CA ASP A 416 34.83 -7.65 22.33
C ASP A 416 33.97 -7.87 23.62
N GLY A 417 33.46 -9.08 23.80
CA GLY A 417 32.71 -9.43 25.03
C GLY A 417 31.25 -8.98 25.03
N GLN A 418 30.78 -8.35 23.97
CA GLN A 418 29.37 -7.97 23.71
C GLN A 418 28.67 -8.88 22.68
N ALA A 419 29.07 -10.13 22.64
CA ALA A 419 28.44 -11.12 21.79
C ALA A 419 26.95 -11.28 22.14
N PRO A 420 26.09 -11.60 21.14
CA PRO A 420 24.69 -11.91 21.40
C PRO A 420 24.54 -12.95 22.52
N SER A 421 23.61 -12.73 23.41
CA SER A 421 23.32 -13.67 24.50
C SER A 421 22.87 -15.04 23.94
N LYS A 422 22.77 -16.05 24.80
CA LYS A 422 22.20 -17.34 24.37
C LYS A 422 20.74 -17.21 23.90
N ALA A 423 19.98 -16.28 24.51
CA ALA A 423 18.61 -15.98 24.11
C ALA A 423 18.56 -15.29 22.76
N ASP A 424 19.39 -14.26 22.52
CA ASP A 424 19.45 -13.56 21.23
C ASP A 424 19.81 -14.49 20.08
N LYS A 425 20.75 -15.42 20.30
CA LYS A 425 21.12 -16.43 19.31
C LYS A 425 19.93 -17.34 18.94
N LYS A 426 19.07 -17.66 19.90
CA LYS A 426 17.84 -18.44 19.65
C LYS A 426 16.82 -17.59 18.90
N LEU A 427 16.60 -16.34 19.29
CA LEU A 427 15.71 -15.41 18.58
C LEU A 427 16.18 -15.20 17.14
N LEU A 428 17.48 -14.99 16.92
CA LEU A 428 18.06 -14.90 15.56
C LEU A 428 17.87 -16.18 14.76
N ALA A 429 17.83 -17.35 15.39
CA ALA A 429 17.60 -18.62 14.68
C ALA A 429 16.17 -18.74 14.14
N ILE A 430 15.20 -17.99 14.70
CA ILE A 430 13.81 -17.94 14.24
C ILE A 430 13.69 -17.14 12.92
N PHE A 431 14.57 -16.15 12.69
CA PHE A 431 14.57 -15.44 11.41
C PHE A 431 14.85 -16.39 10.25
N SER A 432 14.02 -16.30 9.20
CA SER A 432 14.29 -17.01 7.94
C SER A 432 15.66 -16.63 7.37
N GLY A 433 16.34 -17.59 6.76
CA GLY A 433 17.62 -17.38 6.08
C GLY A 433 17.60 -16.25 5.05
N ASN A 434 16.46 -16.03 4.41
CA ASN A 434 16.31 -14.97 3.39
C ASN A 434 16.54 -13.57 3.97
N TYR A 435 15.97 -13.23 5.14
CA TYR A 435 16.17 -11.93 5.76
C TYR A 435 17.63 -11.66 6.11
N LYS A 436 18.33 -12.70 6.59
CA LYS A 436 19.77 -12.64 6.90
C LYS A 436 20.60 -12.48 5.64
N GLN A 437 20.25 -13.20 4.57
CA GLN A 437 20.92 -13.09 3.28
C GLN A 437 20.71 -11.71 2.66
N ASP A 438 19.50 -11.15 2.73
CA ASP A 438 19.19 -9.81 2.25
C ASP A 438 20.05 -8.76 2.99
N TYR A 439 20.18 -8.87 4.33
CA TYR A 439 21.07 -8.02 5.11
C TYR A 439 22.53 -8.16 4.65
N GLN A 440 23.05 -9.39 4.54
CA GLN A 440 24.43 -9.65 4.14
C GLN A 440 24.75 -9.09 2.74
N ASN A 441 23.79 -9.16 1.83
CA ASN A 441 23.94 -8.63 0.48
C ASN A 441 23.90 -7.10 0.43
N ALA A 442 23.17 -6.45 1.36
CA ALA A 442 22.96 -5.00 1.38
C ALA A 442 24.00 -4.25 2.24
N ARG A 443 24.71 -4.93 3.16
CA ARG A 443 25.66 -4.28 4.07
C ARG A 443 26.81 -3.61 3.30
N THR A 444 27.25 -2.46 3.79
CA THR A 444 28.30 -1.65 3.19
C THR A 444 29.64 -1.74 3.93
N GLY A 445 29.66 -2.31 5.13
CA GLY A 445 30.79 -2.27 6.05
C GLY A 445 30.89 -0.96 6.86
N THR A 446 29.94 -0.04 6.67
CA THR A 446 29.83 1.19 7.46
C THR A 446 28.89 0.93 8.64
N GLU A 447 29.43 0.96 9.86
CA GLU A 447 28.71 0.54 11.06
C GLU A 447 27.35 1.23 11.29
N PRO A 448 27.18 2.57 11.13
CA PRO A 448 25.87 3.19 11.28
C PRO A 448 24.84 2.66 10.30
N PHE A 449 25.23 2.47 9.04
CA PHE A 449 24.32 1.97 8.00
C PHE A 449 24.04 0.48 8.16
N ASP A 450 25.03 -0.32 8.51
CA ASP A 450 24.85 -1.75 8.78
C ASP A 450 23.99 -1.99 10.02
N LEU A 451 24.10 -1.14 11.05
CA LEU A 451 23.19 -1.15 12.21
C LEU A 451 21.75 -0.83 11.79
N TYR A 452 21.57 0.21 10.97
CA TYR A 452 20.26 0.55 10.43
C TYR A 452 19.64 -0.61 9.62
N LEU A 453 20.42 -1.27 8.77
CA LEU A 453 19.96 -2.46 8.03
C LEU A 453 19.55 -3.61 8.95
N ARG A 454 20.22 -3.78 10.12
CA ARG A 454 19.81 -4.76 11.13
C ARG A 454 18.47 -4.40 11.77
N LEU A 455 18.22 -3.13 12.04
CA LEU A 455 16.91 -2.67 12.52
C LEU A 455 15.83 -2.86 11.46
N LEU A 456 16.12 -2.52 10.19
CA LEU A 456 15.22 -2.80 9.08
C LEU A 456 14.97 -4.31 8.87
N MET A 457 15.92 -5.18 9.19
CA MET A 457 15.70 -6.63 9.14
C MET A 457 14.62 -7.07 10.15
N VAL A 458 14.51 -6.41 11.30
CA VAL A 458 13.42 -6.65 12.26
C VAL A 458 12.09 -6.18 11.71
N THR A 459 12.02 -4.95 11.18
CA THR A 459 10.78 -4.45 10.56
C THR A 459 10.36 -5.30 9.35
N ASP A 460 11.29 -5.77 8.55
CA ASP A 460 11.05 -6.72 7.45
C ASP A 460 10.43 -8.03 7.95
N TYR A 461 10.95 -8.56 9.04
CA TYR A 461 10.47 -9.82 9.61
C TYR A 461 9.07 -9.66 10.19
N ILE A 462 8.85 -8.60 10.99
CA ILE A 462 7.56 -8.32 11.62
C ILE A 462 6.51 -7.96 10.56
N SER A 463 6.82 -7.03 9.65
CA SER A 463 5.88 -6.66 8.58
C SER A 463 5.59 -7.81 7.60
N GLY A 464 6.51 -8.75 7.48
CA GLY A 464 6.31 -9.98 6.70
C GLY A 464 5.42 -11.02 7.37
N MET A 465 5.04 -10.88 8.64
CA MET A 465 4.15 -11.81 9.32
C MET A 465 2.69 -11.61 8.89
N THR A 466 1.90 -12.66 9.04
CA THR A 466 0.44 -12.55 9.07
C THR A 466 -0.04 -12.25 10.49
N ASP A 467 -1.27 -11.78 10.65
CA ASP A 467 -1.85 -11.46 11.96
C ASP A 467 -1.87 -12.69 12.88
N SER A 468 -2.29 -13.84 12.34
CA SER A 468 -2.32 -15.10 13.08
C SER A 468 -0.93 -15.59 13.45
N TYR A 469 0.06 -15.42 12.56
CA TYR A 469 1.44 -15.82 12.86
C TYR A 469 2.06 -14.94 13.95
N ALA A 470 1.89 -13.60 13.87
CA ALA A 470 2.37 -12.68 14.89
C ALA A 470 1.80 -13.03 16.29
N ARG A 471 0.47 -13.29 16.35
CA ARG A 471 -0.19 -13.72 17.58
C ARG A 471 0.34 -15.07 18.09
N THR A 472 0.54 -16.04 17.20
CA THR A 472 1.04 -17.37 17.58
C THR A 472 2.46 -17.26 18.12
N LEU A 473 3.35 -16.53 17.43
CA LEU A 473 4.73 -16.33 17.89
C LEU A 473 4.79 -15.61 19.24
N TYR A 474 3.94 -14.59 19.46
CA TYR A 474 3.80 -13.94 20.75
C TYR A 474 3.44 -14.95 21.87
N ARG A 475 2.44 -15.80 21.64
CA ARG A 475 2.01 -16.82 22.61
C ARG A 475 3.13 -17.82 22.91
N GLU A 476 3.77 -18.35 21.88
CA GLU A 476 4.87 -19.31 22.01
C GLU A 476 6.04 -18.74 22.80
N LEU A 477 6.47 -17.50 22.50
CA LEU A 477 7.56 -16.85 23.21
C LEU A 477 7.19 -16.41 24.64
N SER A 478 5.91 -16.13 24.90
CA SER A 478 5.39 -15.79 26.23
C SER A 478 5.08 -17.03 27.10
N GLY A 479 5.16 -18.24 26.53
CA GLY A 479 4.80 -19.48 27.23
C GLY A 479 3.30 -19.60 27.53
N ILE A 480 2.44 -18.97 26.72
CA ILE A 480 0.97 -19.03 26.83
C ILE A 480 0.45 -20.08 25.82
N GLU A 481 -0.36 -21.04 26.28
CA GLU A 481 -0.99 -22.04 25.42
C GLU A 481 -2.14 -21.49 24.55
#